data_394580a267d9c4aad7e12dd088084108
#
_entry.id   394580a267d9c4aad7e12dd088084108
#
_cell.length_a   1.000
_cell.length_b   1.000
_cell.length_c   1.000
_cell.angle_alpha   90.00
_cell.angle_beta   90.00
_cell.angle_gamma   90.00
#
_symmetry.space_group_name_H-M   'P 1'
#
loop_
_entity.id
_entity.type
_entity.pdbx_description
1 polymer ?
#
loop_
_entity_poly.entity_id
_entity_poly.type
_entity_poly.pdbx_seq_one_letter_code
_entity_poly.pdbx_strand_id
1 'polypeptide(L)'
;MRGPLGKIIANADSISAQLEGPLKPDYAEYASDIANAGRHLLGLVEDLVDLQAIEREDFAILIEPIDLADVARRAAGLLGVRAAQSEVRIDKPATDDALPVTGEFRRALQVMVNLIGNAVRYSPPGAMVWIRLEREGNMGCVIVADQGKGIAPEDHARIFEKFGRVDDSEPGGSGLGLYIARRLARAMGGDLTVDSAPGMGARFVFKLPLRK
;
A
#
# COMPACT_ATOMS: atom_id res chain seq x y z
N MET A 1 0.82 -9.45 -20.49
CA MET A 1 0.58 -7.99 -20.43
C MET A 1 1.65 -7.20 -19.68
N ARG A 2 2.31 -7.74 -18.62
CA ARG A 2 3.40 -7.04 -17.88
C ARG A 2 4.59 -6.62 -18.76
N GLY A 3 5.03 -7.45 -19.72
CA GLY A 3 6.20 -7.17 -20.56
C GLY A 3 6.08 -5.93 -21.44
N PRO A 4 5.01 -5.74 -22.22
CA PRO A 4 4.83 -4.55 -23.06
C PRO A 4 4.74 -3.25 -22.27
N LEU A 5 3.96 -3.21 -21.18
CA LEU A 5 3.85 -2.04 -20.31
C LEU A 5 5.19 -1.69 -19.65
N GLY A 6 5.95 -2.69 -19.18
CA GLY A 6 7.27 -2.47 -18.62
C GLY A 6 8.24 -1.83 -19.62
N LYS A 7 8.19 -2.21 -20.91
CA LYS A 7 9.00 -1.59 -21.96
C LYS A 7 8.59 -0.13 -22.23
N ILE A 8 7.29 0.14 -22.25
CA ILE A 8 6.76 1.51 -22.44
C ILE A 8 7.26 2.41 -21.30
N ILE A 9 7.14 1.94 -20.06
CA ILE A 9 7.58 2.69 -18.88
C ILE A 9 9.11 2.94 -18.95
N ALA A 10 9.91 1.91 -19.21
CA ALA A 10 11.37 2.04 -19.28
C ALA A 10 11.83 3.02 -20.37
N ASN A 11 11.21 2.96 -21.55
CA ASN A 11 11.53 3.89 -22.63
C ASN A 11 11.12 5.33 -22.28
N ALA A 12 9.94 5.51 -21.69
CA ALA A 12 9.47 6.80 -21.26
C ALA A 12 10.33 7.40 -20.13
N ASP A 13 10.78 6.58 -19.17
CA ASP A 13 11.72 7.00 -18.12
C ASP A 13 13.08 7.40 -18.70
N SER A 14 13.60 6.66 -19.70
CA SER A 14 14.85 7.01 -20.39
C SER A 14 14.76 8.34 -21.13
N ILE A 15 13.63 8.60 -21.80
CA ILE A 15 13.36 9.86 -22.51
C ILE A 15 13.25 11.01 -21.51
N SER A 16 12.47 10.85 -20.44
CA SER A 16 12.28 11.86 -19.40
C SER A 16 13.59 12.21 -18.69
N ALA A 17 14.44 11.21 -18.43
CA ALA A 17 15.78 11.40 -17.85
C ALA A 17 16.82 11.93 -18.86
N GLN A 18 16.45 12.14 -20.11
CA GLN A 18 17.32 12.64 -21.19
C GLN A 18 18.62 11.84 -21.37
N LEU A 19 18.56 10.51 -21.17
CA LEU A 19 19.75 9.64 -21.21
C LEU A 19 20.43 9.57 -22.58
N GLU A 20 19.72 9.84 -23.67
CA GLU A 20 20.24 9.83 -25.04
C GLU A 20 20.56 11.26 -25.58
N GLY A 21 20.49 12.26 -24.72
CA GLY A 21 20.80 13.66 -25.06
C GLY A 21 19.71 14.65 -24.68
N PRO A 22 20.00 15.96 -24.77
CA PRO A 22 19.07 17.00 -24.34
C PRO A 22 17.82 17.05 -25.24
N LEU A 23 16.65 17.13 -24.60
CA LEU A 23 15.35 17.28 -25.25
C LEU A 23 14.71 18.62 -24.92
N LYS A 24 13.74 19.05 -25.74
CA LYS A 24 12.89 20.19 -25.36
C LYS A 24 12.13 19.81 -24.06
N PRO A 25 11.99 20.76 -23.11
CA PRO A 25 11.34 20.49 -21.82
C PRO A 25 9.98 19.79 -21.93
N ASP A 26 9.13 20.21 -22.88
CA ASP A 26 7.80 19.64 -23.10
C ASP A 26 7.84 18.12 -23.41
N TYR A 27 8.85 17.65 -24.14
CA TYR A 27 8.98 16.22 -24.47
C TYR A 27 9.42 15.38 -23.25
N ALA A 28 10.25 15.94 -22.38
CA ALA A 28 10.63 15.28 -21.13
C ALA A 28 9.42 15.16 -20.18
N GLU A 29 8.57 16.20 -20.15
CA GLU A 29 7.32 16.19 -19.38
C GLU A 29 6.33 15.16 -19.94
N TYR A 30 6.07 15.15 -21.25
CA TYR A 30 5.22 14.13 -21.88
C TYR A 30 5.72 12.70 -21.62
N ALA A 31 7.02 12.48 -21.67
CA ALA A 31 7.61 11.18 -21.37
C ALA A 31 7.36 10.78 -19.90
N SER A 32 7.50 11.72 -18.96
CA SER A 32 7.18 11.50 -17.55
C SER A 32 5.70 11.12 -17.37
N ASP A 33 4.79 11.81 -18.05
CA ASP A 33 3.35 11.51 -17.99
C ASP A 33 3.04 10.12 -18.55
N ILE A 34 3.66 9.73 -19.65
CA ILE A 34 3.53 8.39 -20.23
C ILE A 34 4.02 7.31 -19.25
N ALA A 35 5.18 7.54 -18.61
CA ALA A 35 5.73 6.63 -17.61
C ALA A 35 4.79 6.50 -16.41
N ASN A 36 4.24 7.60 -15.93
CA ASN A 36 3.28 7.64 -14.81
C ASN A 36 1.98 6.91 -15.15
N ALA A 37 1.41 7.17 -16.32
CA ALA A 37 0.22 6.48 -16.82
C ALA A 37 0.47 4.98 -16.98
N GLY A 38 1.64 4.59 -17.51
CA GLY A 38 2.05 3.20 -17.65
C GLY A 38 2.17 2.48 -16.30
N ARG A 39 2.79 3.11 -15.30
CA ARG A 39 2.88 2.58 -13.93
C ARG A 39 1.49 2.42 -13.29
N HIS A 40 0.62 3.38 -13.52
CA HIS A 40 -0.77 3.30 -13.04
C HIS A 40 -1.51 2.11 -13.65
N LEU A 41 -1.46 1.96 -14.97
CA LEU A 41 -2.09 0.82 -15.67
C LEU A 41 -1.53 -0.53 -15.20
N LEU A 42 -0.22 -0.62 -14.98
CA LEU A 42 0.41 -1.83 -14.46
C LEU A 42 -0.14 -2.19 -13.08
N GLY A 43 -0.28 -1.21 -12.18
CA GLY A 43 -0.88 -1.38 -10.86
C GLY A 43 -2.33 -1.88 -10.94
N LEU A 44 -3.15 -1.30 -11.85
CA LEU A 44 -4.53 -1.76 -12.06
C LEU A 44 -4.60 -3.23 -12.53
N VAL A 45 -3.71 -3.62 -13.44
CA VAL A 45 -3.63 -5.01 -13.92
C VAL A 45 -3.21 -5.95 -12.79
N GLU A 46 -2.26 -5.55 -11.94
CA GLU A 46 -1.83 -6.34 -10.79
C GLU A 46 -2.93 -6.50 -9.76
N ASP A 47 -3.63 -5.42 -9.42
CA ASP A 47 -4.80 -5.45 -8.53
C ASP A 47 -5.91 -6.36 -9.07
N LEU A 48 -6.17 -6.34 -10.38
CA LEU A 48 -7.18 -7.21 -11.00
C LEU A 48 -6.79 -8.69 -10.95
N VAL A 49 -5.52 -9.01 -11.18
CA VAL A 49 -5.00 -10.39 -11.07
C VAL A 49 -5.11 -10.88 -9.62
N ASP A 50 -4.75 -10.05 -8.66
CA ASP A 50 -4.88 -10.40 -7.24
C ASP A 50 -6.35 -10.55 -6.82
N LEU A 51 -7.23 -9.68 -7.30
CA LEU A 51 -8.67 -9.80 -7.09
C LEU A 51 -9.20 -11.15 -7.60
N GLN A 52 -8.88 -11.50 -8.85
CA GLN A 52 -9.30 -12.78 -9.43
C GLN A 52 -8.76 -13.98 -8.63
N ALA A 53 -7.52 -13.90 -8.14
CA ALA A 53 -6.93 -14.97 -7.34
C ALA A 53 -7.66 -15.14 -5.99
N ILE A 54 -7.97 -14.04 -5.30
CA ILE A 54 -8.61 -14.04 -3.99
C ILE A 54 -10.09 -14.43 -4.06
N GLU A 55 -10.75 -14.24 -5.21
CA GLU A 55 -12.17 -14.58 -5.41
C GLU A 55 -12.40 -16.03 -5.86
N ARG A 56 -11.35 -16.77 -6.15
CA ARG A 56 -11.49 -18.20 -6.48
C ARG A 56 -11.95 -18.98 -5.25
N GLU A 57 -12.81 -19.96 -5.48
CA GLU A 57 -13.30 -20.87 -4.41
C GLU A 57 -12.18 -21.71 -3.77
N ASP A 58 -11.12 -22.00 -4.54
CA ASP A 58 -9.94 -22.75 -4.11
C ASP A 58 -8.82 -21.85 -3.54
N PHE A 59 -9.10 -20.56 -3.29
CA PHE A 59 -8.10 -19.65 -2.71
C PHE A 59 -7.73 -20.11 -1.30
N ALA A 60 -6.50 -20.56 -1.15
CA ALA A 60 -5.92 -20.98 0.12
C ALA A 60 -4.69 -20.15 0.45
N ILE A 61 -4.52 -19.86 1.73
CA ILE A 61 -3.35 -19.17 2.29
C ILE A 61 -2.55 -20.18 3.10
N LEU A 62 -1.23 -20.23 2.88
CA LEU A 62 -0.32 -21.03 3.67
C LEU A 62 -0.03 -20.33 5.00
N ILE A 63 -0.72 -20.76 6.05
CA ILE A 63 -0.51 -20.21 7.39
C ILE A 63 0.78 -20.76 7.99
N GLU A 64 1.72 -19.86 8.28
CA GLU A 64 3.02 -20.14 8.87
C GLU A 64 3.36 -19.13 9.98
N PRO A 65 4.32 -19.44 10.87
CA PRO A 65 4.83 -18.44 11.82
C PRO A 65 5.57 -17.34 11.08
N ILE A 66 5.17 -16.09 11.31
CA ILE A 66 5.82 -14.89 10.76
C ILE A 66 6.06 -13.84 11.85
N ASP A 67 6.95 -12.90 11.60
CA ASP A 67 7.15 -11.71 12.43
C ASP A 67 6.57 -10.47 11.73
N LEU A 68 5.49 -9.90 12.28
CA LEU A 68 4.87 -8.70 11.72
C LEU A 68 5.79 -7.47 11.80
N ALA A 69 6.72 -7.41 12.76
CA ALA A 69 7.69 -6.34 12.82
C ALA A 69 8.66 -6.38 11.61
N ASP A 70 9.12 -7.59 11.22
CA ASP A 70 9.93 -7.77 10.02
C ASP A 70 9.16 -7.44 8.74
N VAL A 71 7.90 -7.88 8.64
CA VAL A 71 6.99 -7.53 7.52
C VAL A 71 6.87 -6.00 7.38
N ALA A 72 6.60 -5.30 8.49
CA ALA A 72 6.44 -3.86 8.51
C ALA A 72 7.73 -3.12 8.10
N ARG A 73 8.89 -3.55 8.61
CA ARG A 73 10.20 -2.98 8.24
C ARG A 73 10.50 -3.16 6.76
N ARG A 74 10.22 -4.34 6.19
CA ARG A 74 10.44 -4.60 4.75
C ARG A 74 9.50 -3.78 3.89
N ALA A 75 8.23 -3.69 4.24
CA ALA A 75 7.27 -2.86 3.52
C ALA A 75 7.70 -1.37 3.53
N ALA A 76 8.13 -0.85 4.68
CA ALA A 76 8.66 0.51 4.80
C ALA A 76 9.91 0.72 3.94
N GLY A 77 10.81 -0.27 3.90
CA GLY A 77 12.01 -0.23 3.03
C GLY A 77 11.67 -0.16 1.54
N LEU A 78 10.70 -0.97 1.09
CA LEU A 78 10.24 -0.96 -0.31
C LEU A 78 9.66 0.39 -0.74
N LEU A 79 9.05 1.13 0.19
CA LEU A 79 8.40 2.40 -0.08
C LEU A 79 9.27 3.63 0.23
N GLY A 80 10.51 3.43 0.71
CA GLY A 80 11.40 4.52 1.12
C GLY A 80 11.68 5.53 0.01
N VAL A 81 11.96 5.07 -1.20
CA VAL A 81 12.22 5.97 -2.36
C VAL A 81 10.97 6.80 -2.69
N ARG A 82 9.80 6.14 -2.74
CA ARG A 82 8.53 6.82 -3.02
C ARG A 82 8.18 7.83 -1.93
N ALA A 83 8.40 7.50 -0.67
CA ALA A 83 8.19 8.40 0.45
C ALA A 83 9.10 9.64 0.36
N ALA A 84 10.39 9.44 0.04
CA ALA A 84 11.33 10.54 -0.17
C ALA A 84 10.92 11.46 -1.34
N GLN A 85 10.44 10.90 -2.46
CA GLN A 85 9.93 11.67 -3.59
C GLN A 85 8.67 12.50 -3.25
N SER A 86 7.86 12.01 -2.31
CA SER A 86 6.67 12.71 -1.80
C SER A 86 6.99 13.61 -0.59
N GLU A 87 8.25 13.74 -0.20
CA GLU A 87 8.71 14.46 1.00
C GLU A 87 8.05 13.97 2.31
N VAL A 88 7.67 12.67 2.37
CA VAL A 88 7.05 12.03 3.53
C VAL A 88 8.08 11.15 4.23
N ARG A 89 8.14 11.22 5.57
CA ARG A 89 9.00 10.36 6.38
C ARG A 89 8.23 9.17 6.91
N ILE A 90 8.87 7.99 6.91
CA ILE A 90 8.30 6.77 7.50
C ILE A 90 9.05 6.46 8.79
N ASP A 91 8.35 6.51 9.92
CA ASP A 91 8.82 6.08 11.23
C ASP A 91 8.42 4.61 11.44
N LYS A 92 9.39 3.72 11.22
CA LYS A 92 9.21 2.27 11.23
C LYS A 92 9.59 1.65 12.58
N PRO A 93 9.13 0.42 12.89
CA PRO A 93 9.54 -0.31 14.08
C PRO A 93 11.07 -0.48 14.20
N ALA A 94 11.60 -0.47 15.41
CA ALA A 94 13.01 -0.68 15.67
C ALA A 94 13.48 -2.08 15.23
N THR A 95 14.79 -2.25 15.07
CA THR A 95 15.36 -3.50 14.54
C THR A 95 15.16 -4.68 15.49
N ASP A 96 15.11 -4.41 16.79
CA ASP A 96 14.93 -5.38 17.87
C ASP A 96 13.45 -5.63 18.22
N ASP A 97 12.52 -4.84 17.66
CA ASP A 97 11.11 -5.11 17.82
C ASP A 97 10.72 -6.42 17.15
N ALA A 98 9.88 -7.22 17.82
CA ALA A 98 9.32 -8.45 17.32
C ALA A 98 7.83 -8.58 17.67
N LEU A 99 7.03 -9.06 16.70
CA LEU A 99 5.62 -9.34 16.89
C LEU A 99 5.27 -10.68 16.20
N PRO A 100 5.55 -11.82 16.88
CA PRO A 100 5.31 -13.13 16.30
C PRO A 100 3.81 -13.45 16.19
N VAL A 101 3.38 -13.75 14.98
CA VAL A 101 1.99 -14.05 14.61
C VAL A 101 1.93 -15.26 13.67
N THR A 102 0.73 -15.68 13.30
CA THR A 102 0.48 -16.67 12.25
C THR A 102 -0.14 -16.01 11.03
N GLY A 103 0.39 -16.31 9.84
CA GLY A 103 -0.06 -15.76 8.58
C GLY A 103 0.82 -16.23 7.42
N GLU A 104 0.64 -15.66 6.23
CA GLU A 104 1.53 -15.86 5.08
C GLU A 104 2.36 -14.59 4.88
N PHE A 105 3.70 -14.71 4.95
CA PHE A 105 4.61 -13.57 4.88
C PHE A 105 4.38 -12.69 3.66
N ARG A 106 4.25 -13.30 2.47
CA ARG A 106 4.04 -12.58 1.22
C ARG A 106 2.73 -11.78 1.21
N ARG A 107 1.66 -12.36 1.73
CA ARG A 107 0.34 -11.71 1.80
C ARG A 107 0.30 -10.62 2.86
N ALA A 108 0.91 -10.85 4.01
CA ALA A 108 1.08 -9.82 5.04
C ALA A 108 1.92 -8.62 4.51
N LEU A 109 3.00 -8.90 3.78
CA LEU A 109 3.81 -7.86 3.12
C LEU A 109 2.98 -7.06 2.11
N GLN A 110 2.14 -7.72 1.31
CA GLN A 110 1.23 -7.08 0.36
C GLN A 110 0.24 -6.14 1.06
N VAL A 111 -0.36 -6.58 2.18
CA VAL A 111 -1.21 -5.72 3.02
C VAL A 111 -0.44 -4.48 3.48
N MET A 112 0.74 -4.67 4.06
CA MET A 112 1.54 -3.57 4.60
C MET A 112 2.00 -2.58 3.52
N VAL A 113 2.42 -3.06 2.34
CA VAL A 113 2.78 -2.20 1.20
C VAL A 113 1.60 -1.35 0.76
N ASN A 114 0.39 -1.92 0.74
CA ASN A 114 -0.83 -1.19 0.41
C ASN A 114 -1.13 -0.09 1.44
N LEU A 115 -1.09 -0.42 2.73
CA LEU A 115 -1.37 0.54 3.81
C LEU A 115 -0.36 1.69 3.83
N ILE A 116 0.95 1.37 3.82
CA ILE A 116 2.00 2.39 3.84
C ILE A 116 1.98 3.21 2.54
N GLY A 117 1.72 2.56 1.39
CA GLY A 117 1.59 3.23 0.10
C GLY A 117 0.46 4.26 0.07
N ASN A 118 -0.69 3.92 0.68
CA ASN A 118 -1.79 4.86 0.85
C ASN A 118 -1.43 5.99 1.82
N ALA A 119 -0.83 5.67 2.97
CA ALA A 119 -0.39 6.66 3.95
C ALA A 119 0.58 7.69 3.35
N VAL A 120 1.57 7.24 2.55
CA VAL A 120 2.50 8.13 1.85
C VAL A 120 1.78 8.98 0.79
N ARG A 121 0.84 8.38 0.06
CA ARG A 121 0.12 9.06 -1.03
C ARG A 121 -0.78 10.18 -0.55
N TYR A 122 -1.51 9.96 0.56
CA TYR A 122 -2.49 10.90 1.08
C TYR A 122 -1.94 11.89 2.11
N SER A 123 -0.70 11.71 2.52
CA SER A 123 0.01 12.66 3.39
C SER A 123 0.53 13.88 2.62
N PRO A 124 0.44 15.08 3.20
CA PRO A 124 1.07 16.27 2.61
C PRO A 124 2.61 16.20 2.67
N PRO A 125 3.33 16.96 1.82
CA PRO A 125 4.78 17.11 1.93
C PRO A 125 5.21 17.54 3.34
N GLY A 126 6.31 16.99 3.83
CA GLY A 126 6.83 17.24 5.19
C GLY A 126 6.20 16.38 6.29
N ALA A 127 5.12 15.64 5.98
CA ALA A 127 4.43 14.79 6.93
C ALA A 127 5.22 13.54 7.34
N MET A 128 4.71 12.88 8.38
CA MET A 128 5.23 11.61 8.89
C MET A 128 4.14 10.53 8.86
N VAL A 129 4.54 9.33 8.46
CA VAL A 129 3.77 8.10 8.58
C VAL A 129 4.38 7.28 9.72
N TRP A 130 3.58 6.95 10.72
CA TRP A 130 4.02 6.13 11.86
C TRP A 130 3.58 4.69 11.69
N ILE A 131 4.49 3.76 11.94
CA ILE A 131 4.21 2.33 12.01
C ILE A 131 4.47 1.88 13.45
N ARG A 132 3.42 1.38 14.12
CA ARG A 132 3.49 0.95 15.53
C ARG A 132 3.02 -0.49 15.66
N LEU A 133 3.59 -1.18 16.63
CA LEU A 133 3.26 -2.57 16.96
C LEU A 133 2.53 -2.60 18.30
N GLU A 134 1.42 -3.30 18.35
CA GLU A 134 0.63 -3.49 19.57
C GLU A 134 0.19 -4.95 19.72
N ARG A 135 -0.18 -5.33 20.94
CA ARG A 135 -0.85 -6.60 21.21
C ARG A 135 -2.21 -6.32 21.83
N GLU A 136 -3.24 -6.88 21.22
CA GLU A 136 -4.62 -6.74 21.67
C GLU A 136 -5.24 -8.12 21.87
N GLY A 137 -5.32 -8.57 23.14
CA GLY A 137 -5.77 -9.91 23.47
C GLY A 137 -4.87 -10.98 22.83
N ASN A 138 -5.45 -11.77 21.94
CA ASN A 138 -4.74 -12.83 21.19
C ASN A 138 -4.31 -12.39 19.78
N MET A 139 -4.34 -11.09 19.49
CA MET A 139 -3.98 -10.53 18.20
C MET A 139 -2.71 -9.69 18.29
N GLY A 140 -1.83 -9.85 17.32
CA GLY A 140 -0.75 -8.91 17.02
C GLY A 140 -1.24 -7.88 16.01
N CYS A 141 -1.02 -6.59 16.30
CA CYS A 141 -1.53 -5.47 15.53
C CYS A 141 -0.38 -4.63 14.97
N VAL A 142 -0.44 -4.30 13.69
CA VAL A 142 0.37 -3.23 13.12
C VAL A 142 -0.53 -2.07 12.79
N ILE A 143 -0.16 -0.91 13.30
CA ILE A 143 -0.86 0.35 13.10
C ILE A 143 -0.06 1.18 12.11
N VAL A 144 -0.71 1.63 11.04
CA VAL A 144 -0.18 2.63 10.11
C VAL A 144 -1.01 3.88 10.27
N ALA A 145 -0.39 4.95 10.76
CA ALA A 145 -1.04 6.25 10.96
C ALA A 145 -0.40 7.31 10.07
N ASP A 146 -1.23 8.12 9.43
CA ASP A 146 -0.83 9.20 8.54
C ASP A 146 -1.38 10.56 8.97
N GLN A 147 -0.92 11.62 8.31
CA GLN A 147 -1.36 13.01 8.52
C GLN A 147 -2.14 13.55 7.31
N GLY A 148 -2.84 12.67 6.60
CA GLY A 148 -3.61 13.01 5.42
C GLY A 148 -4.91 13.77 5.73
N LYS A 149 -5.73 13.93 4.71
CA LYS A 149 -7.03 14.62 4.80
C LYS A 149 -8.05 13.93 5.71
N GLY A 150 -7.79 12.70 6.09
CA GLY A 150 -8.72 11.87 6.87
C GLY A 150 -9.89 11.35 6.04
N ILE A 151 -10.73 10.56 6.68
CA ILE A 151 -11.86 9.85 6.07
C ILE A 151 -13.08 10.07 6.96
N ALA A 152 -14.18 10.48 6.36
CA ALA A 152 -15.43 10.66 7.08
C ALA A 152 -16.00 9.32 7.59
N PRO A 153 -16.62 9.26 8.78
CA PRO A 153 -17.13 8.00 9.35
C PRO A 153 -18.08 7.24 8.42
N GLU A 154 -18.89 7.94 7.63
CA GLU A 154 -19.80 7.36 6.63
C GLU A 154 -19.08 6.62 5.50
N ASP A 155 -17.82 6.97 5.21
CA ASP A 155 -17.00 6.34 4.17
C ASP A 155 -16.16 5.17 4.69
N HIS A 156 -16.06 4.94 6.01
CA HIS A 156 -15.22 3.87 6.58
C HIS A 156 -15.58 2.48 6.07
N ALA A 157 -16.84 2.19 5.80
CA ALA A 157 -17.24 0.92 5.20
C ALA A 157 -16.92 0.89 3.71
N ARG A 158 -17.19 1.99 3.00
CA ARG A 158 -17.05 2.15 1.56
C ARG A 158 -15.61 1.97 1.06
N ILE A 159 -14.61 2.46 1.81
CA ILE A 159 -13.20 2.32 1.41
C ILE A 159 -12.71 0.87 1.34
N PHE A 160 -13.42 -0.07 1.96
CA PHE A 160 -13.15 -1.51 1.92
C PHE A 160 -14.03 -2.26 0.90
N GLU A 161 -14.87 -1.58 0.14
CA GLU A 161 -15.65 -2.16 -0.95
C GLU A 161 -14.82 -2.21 -2.24
N LYS A 162 -15.23 -3.07 -3.19
CA LYS A 162 -14.62 -3.11 -4.52
C LYS A 162 -14.80 -1.76 -5.21
N PHE A 163 -13.68 -1.19 -5.67
CA PHE A 163 -13.65 0.13 -6.32
C PHE A 163 -14.09 1.27 -5.38
N GLY A 164 -14.14 1.03 -4.06
CA GLY A 164 -14.50 2.02 -3.06
C GLY A 164 -13.47 3.15 -3.00
N ARG A 165 -13.92 4.39 -3.23
CA ARG A 165 -13.11 5.62 -3.17
C ARG A 165 -13.90 6.70 -2.45
N VAL A 166 -13.20 7.53 -1.66
CA VAL A 166 -13.80 8.70 -1.00
C VAL A 166 -13.91 9.86 -2.00
N ASP A 167 -12.95 9.98 -2.92
CA ASP A 167 -12.88 11.06 -3.90
C ASP A 167 -12.45 10.50 -5.25
N ASP A 168 -13.36 10.59 -6.23
CA ASP A 168 -13.11 10.11 -7.60
C ASP A 168 -12.26 11.09 -8.42
N SER A 169 -12.08 12.32 -7.95
CA SER A 169 -11.30 13.35 -8.64
C SER A 169 -9.78 13.19 -8.45
N GLU A 170 -9.35 12.44 -7.43
CA GLU A 170 -7.93 12.20 -7.20
C GLU A 170 -7.37 11.14 -8.15
N PRO A 171 -6.39 11.45 -9.01
CA PRO A 171 -5.80 10.49 -9.91
C PRO A 171 -5.03 9.40 -9.16
N GLY A 172 -5.17 8.15 -9.58
CA GLY A 172 -4.17 7.12 -9.29
C GLY A 172 -4.50 6.05 -8.25
N GLY A 173 -5.76 5.72 -7.95
CA GLY A 173 -6.10 4.54 -7.15
C GLY A 173 -7.15 3.67 -7.85
N SER A 174 -6.94 2.34 -7.85
CA SER A 174 -7.92 1.38 -8.37
C SER A 174 -9.19 1.27 -7.52
N GLY A 175 -9.12 1.69 -6.25
CA GLY A 175 -10.14 1.37 -5.25
C GLY A 175 -10.18 -0.12 -4.86
N LEU A 176 -9.20 -0.90 -5.32
CA LEU A 176 -9.11 -2.34 -5.01
C LEU A 176 -8.14 -2.65 -3.87
N GLY A 177 -7.16 -1.79 -3.63
CA GLY A 177 -6.07 -2.09 -2.71
C GLY A 177 -6.53 -2.37 -1.29
N LEU A 178 -7.39 -1.53 -0.69
CA LEU A 178 -7.91 -1.75 0.68
C LEU A 178 -8.88 -2.94 0.73
N TYR A 179 -9.69 -3.16 -0.30
CA TYR A 179 -10.54 -4.35 -0.41
C TYR A 179 -9.69 -5.63 -0.41
N ILE A 180 -8.65 -5.71 -1.26
CA ILE A 180 -7.72 -6.83 -1.33
C ILE A 180 -7.02 -7.02 0.01
N ALA A 181 -6.49 -5.95 0.60
CA ALA A 181 -5.80 -5.99 1.88
C ALA A 181 -6.68 -6.57 2.99
N ARG A 182 -7.94 -6.15 3.09
CA ARG A 182 -8.88 -6.66 4.09
C ARG A 182 -9.26 -8.13 3.84
N ARG A 183 -9.45 -8.51 2.58
CA ARG A 183 -9.72 -9.92 2.21
C ARG A 183 -8.54 -10.82 2.59
N LEU A 184 -7.30 -10.39 2.33
CA LEU A 184 -6.09 -11.12 2.72
C LEU A 184 -5.95 -11.21 4.25
N ALA A 185 -6.18 -10.12 4.97
CA ALA A 185 -6.16 -10.11 6.43
C ALA A 185 -7.14 -11.14 7.00
N ARG A 186 -8.38 -11.15 6.51
CA ARG A 186 -9.43 -12.08 6.93
C ARG A 186 -9.12 -13.53 6.57
N ALA A 187 -8.57 -13.78 5.40
CA ALA A 187 -8.14 -15.10 4.99
C ALA A 187 -6.99 -15.66 5.86
N MET A 188 -6.19 -14.77 6.48
CA MET A 188 -5.18 -15.14 7.50
C MET A 188 -5.74 -15.24 8.93
N GLY A 189 -7.05 -15.16 9.12
CA GLY A 189 -7.69 -15.22 10.45
C GLY A 189 -7.66 -13.93 11.25
N GLY A 190 -7.28 -12.82 10.60
CA GLY A 190 -7.24 -11.46 11.17
C GLY A 190 -8.31 -10.53 10.62
N ASP A 191 -8.07 -9.24 10.68
CA ASP A 191 -8.88 -8.19 10.03
C ASP A 191 -8.05 -6.93 9.76
N LEU A 192 -8.64 -6.02 8.99
CA LEU A 192 -8.14 -4.67 8.72
C LEU A 192 -9.24 -3.67 9.04
N THR A 193 -8.95 -2.72 9.91
CA THR A 193 -9.89 -1.69 10.34
C THR A 193 -9.30 -0.29 10.15
N VAL A 194 -10.13 0.73 10.17
CA VAL A 194 -9.75 2.14 10.09
C VAL A 194 -10.38 2.92 11.24
N ASP A 195 -9.62 3.89 11.75
CA ASP A 195 -10.07 4.94 12.65
C ASP A 195 -9.58 6.27 12.06
N SER A 196 -10.52 7.17 11.72
CA SER A 196 -10.22 8.39 11.00
C SER A 196 -11.35 9.38 11.12
N ALA A 197 -11.01 10.67 11.01
CA ALA A 197 -11.98 11.76 10.87
C ALA A 197 -11.42 12.81 9.89
N PRO A 198 -12.26 13.60 9.22
CA PRO A 198 -11.83 14.65 8.32
C PRO A 198 -10.82 15.61 8.98
N GLY A 199 -9.69 15.83 8.33
CA GLY A 199 -8.60 16.69 8.81
C GLY A 199 -7.69 16.07 9.89
N MET A 200 -7.95 14.83 10.33
CA MET A 200 -7.19 14.17 11.42
C MET A 200 -6.25 13.07 10.94
N GLY A 201 -6.08 12.90 9.62
CA GLY A 201 -5.38 11.76 9.06
C GLY A 201 -6.15 10.45 9.20
N ALA A 202 -5.50 9.33 8.92
CA ALA A 202 -6.09 8.02 9.08
C ALA A 202 -5.18 7.07 9.87
N ARG A 203 -5.80 6.19 10.65
CA ARG A 203 -5.15 5.13 11.43
C ARG A 203 -5.70 3.79 10.98
N PHE A 204 -4.95 3.06 10.18
CA PHE A 204 -5.27 1.71 9.77
C PHE A 204 -4.66 0.70 10.74
N VAL A 205 -5.43 -0.30 11.14
CA VAL A 205 -5.01 -1.37 12.06
C VAL A 205 -5.12 -2.72 11.37
N PHE A 206 -3.99 -3.31 11.06
CA PHE A 206 -3.89 -4.67 10.53
C PHE A 206 -3.62 -5.65 11.68
N LYS A 207 -4.49 -6.64 11.85
CA LYS A 207 -4.46 -7.61 12.95
C LYS A 207 -4.28 -9.03 12.42
N LEU A 208 -3.39 -9.80 13.06
CA LEU A 208 -3.25 -11.24 12.84
C LEU A 208 -3.20 -12.00 14.18
N PRO A 209 -3.59 -13.30 14.23
CA PRO A 209 -3.50 -14.08 15.44
C PRO A 209 -2.06 -14.19 15.95
N LEU A 210 -1.84 -13.94 17.26
CA LEU A 210 -0.54 -14.17 17.88
C LEU A 210 -0.15 -15.65 17.78
N ARG A 211 1.11 -15.88 17.52
CA ARG A 211 1.68 -17.23 17.64
C ARG A 211 1.62 -17.66 19.10
N LYS A 212 0.99 -18.83 19.33
CA LYS A 212 1.01 -19.50 20.62
C LYS A 212 2.39 -20.05 20.94
#